data_31a2dc7f01503dcefe26d53b2f06034b
#
_entry.id   31a2dc7f01503dcefe26d53b2f06034b
#
_cell.length_a   1.000
_cell.length_b   1.000
_cell.length_c   1.000
_cell.angle_alpha   90.00
_cell.angle_beta   90.00
_cell.angle_gamma   90.00
#
_symmetry.space_group_name_H-M   'P 1'
#
loop_
_entity.id
_entity.type
_entity.pdbx_description
1 polymer ?
#
loop_
_entity_poly.entity_id
_entity_poly.type
_entity_poly.pdbx_seq_one_letter_code
_entity_poly.pdbx_strand_id
1 'polypeptide(L)'
;MITFTAVNEDMKSTPEVFFENLTDGEYRNIKDVLDGLLTDECDTEFAACVFAGALLIRVFDMGRYLFLYPYEISESANVASAIDAVVSYAIKEELPLVFCDVPCDELSMFRGFRHMHVDAEDETAGSYRVRIKNECELLEEVPEIIWGRVTLNEICEADIEDYATLAKDENVNKYWGYNYSEDVSSPTDSYFLDNARLEFRNGVSVSTAVRVGGRFCGESILYAFDGRGACEVAIRLLPAFQGQGIGNEAIEATLQLARKIGLTEVRAKIFSENERSVRLFKKLSDGWTENGGIYSFTIYLN
;
A
#
# COMPACT_ATOMS: atom_id res chain seq x y z
N MET A 1 10.62 -3.91 -12.01
CA MET A 1 9.37 -3.11 -11.84
C MET A 1 8.33 -3.75 -12.74
N ILE A 2 7.18 -4.16 -12.23
CA ILE A 2 6.09 -4.64 -13.09
C ILE A 2 5.56 -3.47 -13.90
N THR A 3 5.40 -3.68 -15.20
CA THR A 3 4.72 -2.73 -16.09
C THR A 3 3.63 -3.50 -16.83
N PHE A 4 2.40 -3.06 -16.67
CA PHE A 4 1.26 -3.62 -17.41
C PHE A 4 1.09 -2.86 -18.71
N THR A 5 0.91 -3.58 -19.81
CA THR A 5 0.60 -3.04 -21.13
C THR A 5 -0.87 -3.32 -21.43
N ALA A 6 -1.61 -2.33 -21.95
CA ALA A 6 -3.02 -2.51 -22.31
C ALA A 6 -3.17 -3.68 -23.29
N VAL A 7 -4.13 -4.56 -23.03
CA VAL A 7 -4.44 -5.70 -23.90
C VAL A 7 -5.15 -5.20 -25.16
N ASN A 8 -4.62 -5.55 -26.32
CA ASN A 8 -5.18 -5.18 -27.62
C ASN A 8 -4.85 -6.23 -28.70
N GLU A 9 -5.39 -6.07 -29.89
CA GLU A 9 -5.20 -6.99 -31.02
C GLU A 9 -3.73 -7.07 -31.46
N ASP A 10 -2.90 -6.04 -31.26
CA ASP A 10 -1.49 -6.07 -31.58
C ASP A 10 -0.73 -7.04 -30.67
N MET A 11 -1.06 -7.06 -29.35
CA MET A 11 -0.49 -8.03 -28.42
C MET A 11 -0.77 -9.48 -28.82
N LYS A 12 -1.97 -9.72 -29.32
CA LYS A 12 -2.41 -11.03 -29.77
C LYS A 12 -1.72 -11.44 -31.08
N SER A 13 -1.54 -10.50 -32.01
CA SER A 13 -0.95 -10.78 -33.32
C SER A 13 0.58 -10.89 -33.28
N THR A 14 1.24 -10.14 -32.41
CA THR A 14 2.72 -10.07 -32.27
C THR A 14 3.13 -10.09 -30.79
N PRO A 15 2.87 -11.19 -30.04
CA PRO A 15 3.19 -11.25 -28.60
C PRO A 15 4.69 -11.05 -28.31
N GLU A 16 5.59 -11.44 -29.23
CA GLU A 16 7.03 -11.27 -29.11
C GLU A 16 7.49 -9.80 -29.01
N VAL A 17 6.66 -8.86 -29.44
CA VAL A 17 6.96 -7.42 -29.34
C VAL A 17 6.68 -6.91 -27.91
N PHE A 18 5.73 -7.53 -27.21
CA PHE A 18 5.27 -7.13 -25.88
C PHE A 18 5.89 -7.98 -24.77
N PHE A 19 6.20 -9.25 -25.08
CA PHE A 19 6.67 -10.23 -24.10
C PHE A 19 7.99 -10.85 -24.60
N GLU A 20 9.10 -10.39 -24.07
CA GLU A 20 10.42 -10.84 -24.48
C GLU A 20 10.78 -12.24 -23.95
N ASN A 21 11.62 -12.98 -24.70
CA ASN A 21 12.23 -14.25 -24.28
C ASN A 21 11.25 -15.42 -24.05
N LEU A 22 10.15 -15.47 -24.76
CA LEU A 22 9.19 -16.56 -24.70
C LEU A 22 9.49 -17.66 -25.73
N THR A 23 9.14 -18.89 -25.42
CA THR A 23 9.14 -20.02 -26.33
C THR A 23 7.88 -20.04 -27.20
N ASP A 24 7.90 -20.79 -28.33
CA ASP A 24 6.74 -20.94 -29.21
C ASP A 24 5.48 -21.49 -28.49
N GLY A 25 5.68 -22.31 -27.45
CA GLY A 25 4.58 -22.86 -26.64
C GLY A 25 3.94 -21.80 -25.76
N GLU A 26 4.78 -20.95 -25.15
CA GLU A 26 4.35 -19.84 -24.31
C GLU A 26 3.62 -18.76 -25.11
N TYR A 27 4.09 -18.44 -26.32
CA TYR A 27 3.37 -17.55 -27.25
C TYR A 27 1.96 -18.02 -27.55
N ARG A 28 1.80 -19.33 -27.80
CA ARG A 28 0.46 -19.90 -28.08
C ARG A 28 -0.44 -19.79 -26.88
N ASN A 29 0.07 -20.09 -25.69
CA ASN A 29 -0.69 -19.99 -24.44
C ASN A 29 -1.14 -18.55 -24.16
N ILE A 30 -0.24 -17.56 -24.25
CA ILE A 30 -0.59 -16.16 -24.12
C ILE A 30 -1.65 -15.75 -25.14
N LYS A 31 -1.51 -16.18 -26.38
CA LYS A 31 -2.42 -15.83 -27.45
C LYS A 31 -3.84 -16.35 -27.18
N ASP A 32 -3.95 -17.60 -26.70
CA ASP A 32 -5.23 -18.21 -26.37
C ASP A 32 -5.93 -17.45 -25.20
N VAL A 33 -5.15 -17.02 -24.18
CA VAL A 33 -5.67 -16.22 -23.06
C VAL A 33 -6.12 -14.85 -23.52
N LEU A 34 -5.31 -14.15 -24.32
CA LEU A 34 -5.66 -12.82 -24.84
C LEU A 34 -6.85 -12.88 -25.81
N ASP A 35 -7.00 -13.98 -26.55
CA ASP A 35 -8.18 -14.23 -27.40
C ASP A 35 -9.45 -14.26 -26.55
N GLY A 36 -9.45 -14.97 -25.43
CA GLY A 36 -10.58 -15.02 -24.51
C GLY A 36 -10.96 -13.64 -23.96
N LEU A 37 -9.96 -12.84 -23.56
CA LEU A 37 -10.16 -11.50 -23.02
C LEU A 37 -10.74 -10.49 -24.04
N LEU A 38 -10.32 -10.57 -25.30
CA LEU A 38 -10.74 -9.64 -26.35
C LEU A 38 -12.14 -9.99 -26.93
N THR A 39 -12.68 -11.16 -26.61
CA THR A 39 -14.04 -11.55 -27.04
C THR A 39 -15.14 -11.12 -26.09
N ASP A 40 -14.79 -10.74 -24.85
CA ASP A 40 -15.77 -10.22 -23.89
C ASP A 40 -16.14 -8.77 -24.24
N GLU A 41 -17.43 -8.54 -24.53
CA GLU A 41 -18.02 -7.20 -24.76
C GLU A 41 -18.08 -6.35 -23.47
N CYS A 42 -17.04 -6.42 -22.64
CA CYS A 42 -17.00 -5.74 -21.35
C CYS A 42 -16.29 -4.39 -21.48
N ASP A 43 -16.89 -3.31 -21.00
CA ASP A 43 -16.30 -1.97 -20.88
C ASP A 43 -15.12 -1.92 -19.87
N THR A 44 -14.44 -3.05 -19.64
CA THR A 44 -13.39 -3.21 -18.64
C THR A 44 -12.02 -3.04 -19.30
N GLU A 45 -11.16 -2.26 -18.68
CA GLU A 45 -9.79 -2.08 -19.12
C GLU A 45 -8.93 -3.27 -18.69
N PHE A 46 -8.36 -3.98 -19.67
CA PHE A 46 -7.41 -5.07 -19.44
C PHE A 46 -5.99 -4.60 -19.71
N ALA A 47 -5.08 -5.03 -18.86
CA ALA A 47 -3.65 -4.86 -19.09
C ALA A 47 -2.88 -6.11 -18.66
N ALA A 48 -1.83 -6.45 -19.37
CA ALA A 48 -1.05 -7.66 -19.14
C ALA A 48 0.44 -7.39 -19.04
N CYS A 49 1.14 -8.23 -18.29
CA CYS A 49 2.60 -8.33 -18.31
C CYS A 49 3.05 -9.75 -18.01
N VAL A 50 4.28 -10.09 -18.42
CA VAL A 50 4.98 -11.31 -17.98
C VAL A 50 6.01 -10.95 -16.94
N PHE A 51 5.96 -11.61 -15.79
CA PHE A 51 6.93 -11.43 -14.72
C PHE A 51 7.27 -12.77 -14.06
N ALA A 52 8.56 -13.05 -13.92
CA ALA A 52 9.06 -14.30 -13.35
C ALA A 52 8.49 -15.57 -14.02
N GLY A 53 8.21 -15.50 -15.33
CA GLY A 53 7.62 -16.60 -16.11
C GLY A 53 6.10 -16.72 -15.99
N ALA A 54 5.44 -15.93 -15.17
CA ALA A 54 3.97 -15.90 -15.04
C ALA A 54 3.36 -14.75 -15.83
N LEU A 55 2.26 -15.01 -16.53
CA LEU A 55 1.41 -13.99 -17.14
C LEU A 55 0.48 -13.41 -16.08
N LEU A 56 0.54 -12.10 -15.89
CA LEU A 56 -0.32 -11.38 -14.96
C LEU A 56 -1.26 -10.47 -15.77
N ILE A 57 -2.54 -10.65 -15.57
CA ILE A 57 -3.56 -9.82 -16.22
C ILE A 57 -4.27 -8.98 -15.16
N ARG A 58 -4.25 -7.69 -15.39
CA ARG A 58 -4.90 -6.68 -14.56
C ARG A 58 -6.23 -6.27 -15.18
N VAL A 59 -7.27 -6.30 -14.38
CA VAL A 59 -8.57 -5.75 -14.74
C VAL A 59 -8.98 -4.73 -13.71
N PHE A 60 -9.43 -3.56 -14.13
CA PHE A 60 -10.02 -2.56 -13.24
C PHE A 60 -11.53 -2.69 -13.28
N ASP A 61 -12.15 -3.00 -12.14
CA ASP A 61 -13.60 -2.92 -11.97
C ASP A 61 -13.94 -1.63 -11.21
N MET A 62 -14.56 -0.70 -11.93
CA MET A 62 -15.05 0.59 -11.41
C MET A 62 -14.00 1.41 -10.61
N GLY A 63 -12.71 1.26 -10.90
CA GLY A 63 -11.61 1.99 -10.26
C GLY A 63 -11.36 1.65 -8.79
N ARG A 64 -11.97 0.57 -8.26
CA ARG A 64 -11.87 0.22 -6.83
C ARG A 64 -10.93 -0.91 -6.52
N TYR A 65 -10.75 -1.87 -7.43
CA TYR A 65 -10.00 -3.09 -7.17
C TYR A 65 -9.05 -3.40 -8.31
N LEU A 66 -7.90 -3.95 -7.95
CA LEU A 66 -7.03 -4.61 -8.90
C LEU A 66 -7.40 -6.08 -8.93
N PHE A 67 -8.15 -6.50 -9.93
CA PHE A 67 -8.39 -7.91 -10.23
C PHE A 67 -7.19 -8.45 -10.99
N LEU A 68 -6.66 -9.57 -10.55
CA LEU A 68 -5.51 -10.22 -11.13
C LEU A 68 -5.85 -11.64 -11.51
N TYR A 69 -5.48 -12.00 -12.74
CA TYR A 69 -5.55 -13.35 -13.25
C TYR A 69 -4.11 -13.85 -13.40
N PRO A 70 -3.58 -14.64 -12.45
CA PRO A 70 -2.25 -15.22 -12.59
C PRO A 70 -2.32 -16.46 -13.47
N TYR A 71 -1.56 -16.46 -14.57
CA TYR A 71 -1.43 -17.62 -15.45
C TYR A 71 0.03 -18.09 -15.42
N GLU A 72 0.22 -19.40 -15.29
CA GLU A 72 1.52 -20.00 -15.46
C GLU A 72 1.78 -20.19 -16.96
N ILE A 73 2.87 -19.61 -17.47
CA ILE A 73 3.24 -19.67 -18.91
C ILE A 73 4.53 -20.43 -19.14
N SER A 74 5.32 -20.67 -18.11
CA SER A 74 6.56 -21.46 -18.22
C SER A 74 6.68 -22.45 -17.06
N GLU A 75 7.30 -23.62 -17.33
CA GLU A 75 7.59 -24.62 -16.30
C GLU A 75 8.50 -24.10 -15.17
N SER A 76 9.25 -23.02 -15.45
CA SER A 76 10.12 -22.35 -14.47
C SER A 76 9.49 -21.14 -13.82
N ALA A 77 8.18 -20.91 -13.96
CA ALA A 77 7.49 -19.76 -13.42
C ALA A 77 7.66 -19.67 -11.90
N ASN A 78 8.09 -18.50 -11.42
CA ASN A 78 8.17 -18.20 -10.01
C ASN A 78 6.96 -17.37 -9.59
N VAL A 79 5.84 -18.04 -9.35
CA VAL A 79 4.56 -17.41 -9.00
C VAL A 79 4.68 -16.59 -7.70
N ALA A 80 5.46 -17.06 -6.71
CA ALA A 80 5.68 -16.31 -5.47
C ALA A 80 6.34 -14.95 -5.73
N SER A 81 7.37 -14.91 -6.60
CA SER A 81 8.00 -13.65 -6.99
C SER A 81 7.07 -12.74 -7.80
N ALA A 82 6.20 -13.31 -8.63
CA ALA A 82 5.18 -12.56 -9.35
C ALA A 82 4.16 -11.93 -8.39
N ILE A 83 3.68 -12.67 -7.40
CA ILE A 83 2.79 -12.17 -6.35
C ILE A 83 3.48 -11.05 -5.55
N ASP A 84 4.74 -11.22 -5.13
CA ASP A 84 5.49 -10.18 -4.41
C ASP A 84 5.60 -8.88 -5.20
N ALA A 85 5.85 -8.98 -6.50
CA ALA A 85 5.92 -7.82 -7.38
C ALA A 85 4.55 -7.15 -7.55
N VAL A 86 3.46 -7.93 -7.62
CA VAL A 86 2.08 -7.42 -7.67
C VAL A 86 1.71 -6.73 -6.37
N VAL A 87 2.05 -7.30 -5.22
CA VAL A 87 1.84 -6.63 -3.91
C VAL A 87 2.56 -5.29 -3.87
N SER A 88 3.82 -5.25 -4.29
CA SER A 88 4.58 -4.00 -4.36
C SER A 88 3.95 -2.97 -5.30
N TYR A 89 3.39 -3.43 -6.42
CA TYR A 89 2.66 -2.57 -7.35
C TYR A 89 1.36 -2.04 -6.72
N ALA A 90 0.56 -2.91 -6.11
CA ALA A 90 -0.71 -2.53 -5.48
C ALA A 90 -0.50 -1.52 -4.33
N ILE A 91 0.53 -1.73 -3.50
CA ILE A 91 0.91 -0.77 -2.45
C ILE A 91 1.25 0.60 -3.06
N LYS A 92 2.05 0.61 -4.14
CA LYS A 92 2.46 1.86 -4.82
C LYS A 92 1.28 2.62 -5.42
N GLU A 93 0.32 1.89 -6.00
CA GLU A 93 -0.86 2.45 -6.67
C GLU A 93 -2.09 2.52 -5.74
N GLU A 94 -1.92 2.20 -4.43
CA GLU A 94 -2.97 2.26 -3.39
C GLU A 94 -4.22 1.43 -3.74
N LEU A 95 -3.99 0.22 -4.27
CA LEU A 95 -5.04 -0.67 -4.77
C LEU A 95 -5.23 -1.90 -3.87
N PRO A 96 -6.47 -2.27 -3.52
CA PRO A 96 -6.77 -3.56 -2.92
C PRO A 96 -6.47 -4.72 -3.87
N LEU A 97 -6.03 -5.86 -3.33
CA LEU A 97 -5.63 -7.03 -4.11
C LEU A 97 -6.76 -8.07 -4.17
N VAL A 98 -7.16 -8.43 -5.39
CA VAL A 98 -8.06 -9.54 -5.66
C VAL A 98 -7.46 -10.42 -6.75
N PHE A 99 -7.28 -11.71 -6.47
CA PHE A 99 -6.83 -12.70 -7.44
C PHE A 99 -8.01 -13.56 -7.88
N CYS A 100 -8.18 -13.71 -9.19
CA CYS A 100 -9.25 -14.50 -9.80
C CYS A 100 -8.68 -15.75 -10.45
N ASP A 101 -9.55 -16.76 -10.60
CA ASP A 101 -9.23 -18.03 -11.24
C ASP A 101 -8.02 -18.75 -10.66
N VAL A 102 -7.87 -18.66 -9.34
CA VAL A 102 -6.84 -19.40 -8.60
C VAL A 102 -7.29 -20.85 -8.48
N PRO A 103 -6.54 -21.84 -9.02
CA PRO A 103 -6.86 -23.24 -8.84
C PRO A 103 -6.94 -23.63 -7.37
N CYS A 104 -7.90 -24.50 -7.02
CA CYS A 104 -8.16 -24.87 -5.60
C CYS A 104 -6.98 -25.51 -4.90
N ASP A 105 -6.12 -26.20 -5.62
CA ASP A 105 -4.90 -26.86 -5.12
C ASP A 105 -3.70 -25.91 -5.01
N GLU A 106 -3.79 -24.69 -5.58
CA GLU A 106 -2.70 -23.70 -5.59
C GLU A 106 -2.84 -22.58 -4.55
N LEU A 107 -3.83 -22.63 -3.65
CA LEU A 107 -4.00 -21.63 -2.58
C LEU A 107 -2.74 -21.48 -1.69
N SER A 108 -1.86 -22.47 -1.72
CA SER A 108 -0.57 -22.41 -0.99
C SER A 108 0.35 -21.29 -1.48
N MET A 109 0.16 -20.73 -2.68
CA MET A 109 0.92 -19.61 -3.21
C MET A 109 0.73 -18.32 -2.38
N PHE A 110 -0.39 -18.19 -1.67
CA PHE A 110 -0.69 -17.05 -0.80
C PHE A 110 -0.17 -17.22 0.63
N ARG A 111 0.76 -18.13 0.87
CA ARG A 111 1.40 -18.29 2.20
C ARG A 111 2.06 -16.97 2.61
N GLY A 112 1.83 -16.60 3.89
CA GLY A 112 2.36 -15.37 4.45
C GLY A 112 1.37 -14.21 4.49
N PHE A 113 0.30 -14.23 3.69
CA PHE A 113 -0.80 -13.28 3.88
C PHE A 113 -1.63 -13.67 5.10
N ARG A 114 -1.99 -12.68 5.92
CA ARG A 114 -2.65 -12.91 7.20
C ARG A 114 -4.16 -12.97 7.09
N HIS A 115 -4.72 -12.19 6.19
CA HIS A 115 -6.16 -11.97 6.06
C HIS A 115 -6.59 -12.28 4.63
N MET A 116 -6.49 -13.56 4.27
CA MET A 116 -6.95 -14.07 3.00
C MET A 116 -8.43 -14.46 3.12
N HIS A 117 -9.27 -13.88 2.29
CA HIS A 117 -10.65 -14.27 2.13
C HIS A 117 -10.80 -15.02 0.80
N VAL A 118 -11.36 -16.24 0.86
CA VAL A 118 -11.55 -17.08 -0.30
C VAL A 118 -13.04 -17.17 -0.57
N ASP A 119 -13.46 -16.67 -1.72
CA ASP A 119 -14.82 -16.84 -2.23
C ASP A 119 -14.88 -18.08 -3.12
N ALA A 120 -15.82 -19.00 -2.85
CA ALA A 120 -16.10 -20.11 -3.74
C ALA A 120 -16.93 -19.57 -4.91
N GLU A 121 -16.29 -19.26 -6.04
CA GLU A 121 -17.00 -18.70 -7.19
C GLU A 121 -17.60 -19.76 -8.10
N ASP A 122 -16.93 -20.87 -8.28
CA ASP A 122 -17.43 -21.98 -9.08
C ASP A 122 -16.79 -23.31 -8.66
N GLU A 123 -17.47 -24.06 -7.81
CA GLU A 123 -17.01 -25.42 -7.43
C GLU A 123 -16.89 -26.35 -8.66
N THR A 124 -17.58 -26.04 -9.77
CA THR A 124 -17.51 -26.81 -11.01
C THR A 124 -16.31 -26.45 -11.87
N ALA A 125 -15.81 -25.21 -11.78
CA ALA A 125 -14.62 -24.75 -12.50
C ALA A 125 -13.32 -25.10 -11.76
N GLY A 126 -13.38 -25.46 -10.47
CA GLY A 126 -12.20 -25.79 -9.67
C GLY A 126 -11.30 -24.60 -9.37
N SER A 127 -11.84 -23.37 -9.39
CA SER A 127 -11.09 -22.14 -9.11
C SER A 127 -11.79 -21.26 -8.07
N TYR A 128 -11.01 -20.41 -7.42
CA TYR A 128 -11.47 -19.48 -6.39
C TYR A 128 -11.09 -18.04 -6.74
N ARG A 129 -11.92 -17.10 -6.26
CA ARG A 129 -11.51 -15.72 -6.10
C ARG A 129 -10.89 -15.54 -4.71
N VAL A 130 -9.68 -14.99 -4.66
CA VAL A 130 -8.94 -14.75 -3.42
C VAL A 130 -8.76 -13.26 -3.23
N ARG A 131 -9.34 -12.73 -2.15
CA ARG A 131 -9.14 -11.34 -1.74
C ARG A 131 -8.13 -11.28 -0.61
N ILE A 132 -7.07 -10.48 -0.79
CA ILE A 132 -6.10 -10.18 0.25
C ILE A 132 -6.52 -8.88 0.92
N LYS A 133 -6.76 -8.93 2.23
CA LYS A 133 -7.02 -7.76 3.06
C LYS A 133 -5.79 -7.42 3.88
N ASN A 134 -5.58 -6.15 4.12
CA ASN A 134 -4.58 -5.67 5.06
C ASN A 134 -5.22 -5.31 6.42
N GLU A 135 -4.38 -5.00 7.40
CA GLU A 135 -4.82 -4.69 8.76
C GLU A 135 -5.67 -3.41 8.84
N CYS A 136 -5.45 -2.43 7.94
CA CYS A 136 -6.26 -1.23 7.88
C CYS A 136 -7.71 -1.54 7.48
N GLU A 137 -7.91 -2.41 6.49
CA GLU A 137 -9.25 -2.81 6.03
C GLU A 137 -10.09 -3.55 7.09
N LEU A 138 -9.48 -4.01 8.17
CA LEU A 138 -10.16 -4.69 9.27
C LEU A 138 -10.64 -3.76 10.37
N LEU A 139 -10.27 -2.49 10.31
CA LEU A 139 -10.65 -1.50 11.30
C LEU A 139 -12.03 -0.89 10.98
N GLU A 140 -12.91 -0.84 11.98
CA GLU A 140 -14.19 -0.13 11.90
C GLU A 140 -14.04 1.36 12.18
N GLU A 141 -13.07 1.70 13.06
CA GLU A 141 -12.77 3.07 13.49
C GLU A 141 -11.27 3.24 13.76
N VAL A 142 -10.78 4.47 13.75
CA VAL A 142 -9.40 4.79 14.12
C VAL A 142 -9.23 4.64 15.63
N PRO A 143 -8.38 3.70 16.12
CA PRO A 143 -8.25 3.46 17.54
C PRO A 143 -7.56 4.62 18.27
N GLU A 144 -8.08 4.99 19.45
CA GLU A 144 -7.38 5.90 20.35
C GLU A 144 -6.20 5.19 21.06
N ILE A 145 -5.05 5.88 21.11
CA ILE A 145 -3.84 5.44 21.81
C ILE A 145 -3.32 6.59 22.68
N ILE A 146 -3.00 6.29 23.93
CA ILE A 146 -2.38 7.24 24.87
C ILE A 146 -1.00 6.72 25.24
N TRP A 147 0.05 7.54 25.02
CA TRP A 147 1.42 7.23 25.39
C TRP A 147 2.15 8.49 25.89
N GLY A 148 2.59 8.47 27.14
CA GLY A 148 3.18 9.65 27.77
C GLY A 148 2.23 10.84 27.79
N ARG A 149 2.65 11.94 27.14
CA ARG A 149 1.81 13.15 26.98
C ARG A 149 0.96 13.13 25.71
N VAL A 150 1.22 12.18 24.82
CA VAL A 150 0.62 12.12 23.49
C VAL A 150 -0.63 11.27 23.51
N THR A 151 -1.67 11.77 22.87
CA THR A 151 -2.84 11.01 22.44
C THR A 151 -2.87 10.96 20.92
N LEU A 152 -2.98 9.77 20.35
CA LEU A 152 -3.34 9.57 18.94
C LEU A 152 -4.83 9.26 18.89
N ASN A 153 -5.56 9.92 18.00
CA ASN A 153 -6.96 9.61 17.69
C ASN A 153 -7.32 10.10 16.30
N GLU A 154 -8.57 9.91 15.90
CA GLU A 154 -9.07 10.38 14.62
C GLU A 154 -8.87 11.88 14.44
N ILE A 155 -8.49 12.27 13.21
CA ILE A 155 -8.48 13.68 12.79
C ILE A 155 -9.94 14.11 12.60
N CYS A 156 -10.33 15.25 13.14
CA CYS A 156 -11.72 15.70 13.14
C CYS A 156 -11.87 17.13 12.59
N GLU A 157 -13.11 17.58 12.47
CA GLU A 157 -13.45 18.91 11.92
C GLU A 157 -12.78 20.06 12.68
N ALA A 158 -12.54 19.89 13.99
CA ALA A 158 -11.86 20.91 14.81
C ALA A 158 -10.38 21.08 14.44
N ASP A 159 -9.79 20.13 13.70
CA ASP A 159 -8.37 20.13 13.31
C ASP A 159 -8.13 20.73 11.92
N ILE A 160 -9.17 21.04 11.16
CA ILE A 160 -9.05 21.43 9.74
C ILE A 160 -8.03 22.55 9.54
N GLU A 161 -8.08 23.62 10.32
CA GLU A 161 -7.18 24.77 10.18
C GLU A 161 -5.73 24.41 10.54
N ASP A 162 -5.55 23.68 11.66
CA ASP A 162 -4.23 23.24 12.10
C ASP A 162 -3.63 22.20 11.14
N TYR A 163 -4.46 21.29 10.63
CA TYR A 163 -4.04 20.29 9.66
C TYR A 163 -3.65 20.92 8.32
N ALA A 164 -4.44 21.88 7.81
CA ALA A 164 -4.10 22.65 6.61
C ALA A 164 -2.78 23.43 6.81
N THR A 165 -2.57 24.00 8.00
CA THR A 165 -1.31 24.68 8.34
C THR A 165 -0.13 23.70 8.32
N LEU A 166 -0.28 22.53 8.91
CA LEU A 166 0.74 21.46 8.90
C LEU A 166 1.08 21.02 7.47
N ALA A 167 0.06 20.79 6.65
CA ALA A 167 0.21 20.27 5.29
C ALA A 167 0.81 21.28 4.32
N LYS A 168 0.68 22.58 4.59
CA LYS A 168 1.24 23.68 3.77
C LYS A 168 2.61 24.18 4.23
N ASP A 169 3.09 23.78 5.39
CA ASP A 169 4.41 24.23 5.89
C ASP A 169 5.54 23.55 5.09
N GLU A 170 6.22 24.32 4.25
CA GLU A 170 7.28 23.81 3.37
C GLU A 170 8.44 23.15 4.14
N ASN A 171 8.78 23.67 5.33
CA ASN A 171 9.86 23.12 6.12
C ASN A 171 9.49 21.77 6.75
N VAL A 172 8.23 21.64 7.21
CA VAL A 172 7.70 20.39 7.74
C VAL A 172 7.60 19.33 6.63
N ASN A 173 7.15 19.74 5.45
CA ASN A 173 6.90 18.83 4.34
C ASN A 173 8.09 18.62 3.39
N LYS A 174 9.23 19.26 3.66
CA LYS A 174 10.46 19.13 2.85
C LYS A 174 10.84 17.70 2.50
N TYR A 175 10.58 16.75 3.40
CA TYR A 175 10.90 15.31 3.25
C TYR A 175 9.66 14.43 3.18
N TRP A 176 8.47 15.03 3.03
CA TRP A 176 7.20 14.27 2.98
C TRP A 176 6.93 13.64 1.61
N GLY A 177 7.57 14.17 0.57
CA GLY A 177 7.48 13.63 -0.79
C GLY A 177 6.37 14.21 -1.64
N TYR A 178 5.46 15.02 -1.06
CA TYR A 178 4.37 15.68 -1.76
C TYR A 178 4.20 17.14 -1.29
N ASN A 179 3.87 18.04 -2.21
CA ASN A 179 3.57 19.43 -1.90
C ASN A 179 2.06 19.68 -1.97
N TYR A 180 1.44 19.77 -0.82
CA TYR A 180 0.00 19.97 -0.67
C TYR A 180 -0.44 21.45 -0.86
N SER A 181 0.46 22.35 -1.13
CA SER A 181 0.11 23.79 -1.21
C SER A 181 -0.86 24.11 -2.34
N GLU A 182 -0.94 23.26 -3.37
CA GLU A 182 -1.80 23.44 -4.53
C GLU A 182 -3.20 22.80 -4.32
N ASP A 183 -3.34 21.85 -3.39
CA ASP A 183 -4.58 21.07 -3.20
C ASP A 183 -5.62 21.82 -2.33
N VAL A 184 -5.18 22.81 -1.56
CA VAL A 184 -6.01 23.47 -0.57
C VAL A 184 -6.14 24.97 -0.85
N SER A 185 -7.36 25.41 -1.15
CA SER A 185 -7.65 26.80 -1.53
C SER A 185 -7.77 27.73 -0.32
N SER A 186 -8.13 27.22 0.85
CA SER A 186 -8.32 28.01 2.08
C SER A 186 -7.91 27.23 3.35
N PRO A 187 -7.66 27.93 4.49
CA PRO A 187 -7.37 27.26 5.76
C PRO A 187 -8.55 26.43 6.32
N THR A 188 -9.76 26.68 5.86
CA THR A 188 -10.98 25.99 6.28
C THR A 188 -11.42 24.90 5.31
N ASP A 189 -10.59 24.59 4.32
CA ASP A 189 -10.85 23.52 3.37
C ASP A 189 -10.70 22.15 4.05
N SER A 190 -11.72 21.31 3.90
CA SER A 190 -11.75 19.96 4.50
C SER A 190 -10.94 18.91 3.73
N TYR A 191 -10.32 19.30 2.61
CA TYR A 191 -9.62 18.37 1.69
C TYR A 191 -8.78 17.30 2.42
N PHE A 192 -7.92 17.71 3.35
CA PHE A 192 -7.05 16.76 4.05
C PHE A 192 -7.80 15.81 4.97
N LEU A 193 -8.85 16.29 5.65
CA LEU A 193 -9.71 15.47 6.50
C LEU A 193 -10.50 14.47 5.66
N ASP A 194 -11.07 14.94 4.55
CA ASP A 194 -11.85 14.09 3.64
C ASP A 194 -10.97 13.02 3.00
N ASN A 195 -9.74 13.38 2.62
CA ASN A 195 -8.77 12.45 2.07
C ASN A 195 -8.33 11.39 3.10
N ALA A 196 -7.98 11.79 4.32
CA ALA A 196 -7.63 10.86 5.40
C ALA A 196 -8.76 9.85 5.69
N ARG A 197 -10.00 10.31 5.68
CA ARG A 197 -11.20 9.47 5.84
C ARG A 197 -11.43 8.53 4.65
N LEU A 198 -11.16 9.01 3.43
CA LEU A 198 -11.28 8.20 2.23
C LEU A 198 -10.23 7.09 2.21
N GLU A 199 -8.97 7.41 2.48
CA GLU A 199 -7.87 6.45 2.56
C GLU A 199 -8.12 5.38 3.63
N PHE A 200 -8.59 5.79 4.81
CA PHE A 200 -8.96 4.87 5.88
C PHE A 200 -10.06 3.90 5.43
N ARG A 201 -11.15 4.40 4.83
CA ARG A 201 -12.24 3.56 4.32
C ARG A 201 -11.83 2.61 3.22
N ASN A 202 -10.83 3.01 2.42
CA ASN A 202 -10.29 2.20 1.33
C ASN A 202 -9.17 1.24 1.77
N GLY A 203 -8.79 1.24 3.06
CA GLY A 203 -7.73 0.39 3.57
C GLY A 203 -6.32 0.84 3.15
N VAL A 204 -6.14 2.09 2.74
CA VAL A 204 -4.86 2.63 2.25
C VAL A 204 -3.98 3.08 3.40
N SER A 205 -4.53 3.84 4.34
CA SER A 205 -3.79 4.42 5.45
C SER A 205 -4.61 4.56 6.73
N VAL A 206 -3.91 4.68 7.86
CA VAL A 206 -4.49 5.08 9.15
C VAL A 206 -3.79 6.36 9.58
N SER A 207 -4.39 7.51 9.24
CA SER A 207 -3.93 8.83 9.68
C SER A 207 -4.53 9.16 11.04
N THR A 208 -3.68 9.58 11.98
CA THR A 208 -4.08 9.98 13.34
C THR A 208 -3.60 11.38 13.68
N ALA A 209 -4.42 12.14 14.38
CA ALA A 209 -4.00 13.38 15.02
C ALA A 209 -3.06 13.08 16.19
N VAL A 210 -1.89 13.72 16.21
CA VAL A 210 -1.02 13.74 17.38
C VAL A 210 -1.46 14.90 18.29
N ARG A 211 -1.89 14.60 19.52
CA ARG A 211 -2.35 15.62 20.47
C ARG A 211 -1.53 15.64 21.74
N VAL A 212 -1.39 16.83 22.30
CA VAL A 212 -0.85 17.06 23.66
C VAL A 212 -1.80 17.98 24.41
N GLY A 213 -2.35 17.51 25.52
CA GLY A 213 -3.35 18.25 26.29
C GLY A 213 -4.60 18.60 25.47
N GLY A 214 -5.03 17.73 24.57
CA GLY A 214 -6.18 17.90 23.68
C GLY A 214 -5.93 18.78 22.44
N ARG A 215 -4.76 19.42 22.32
CA ARG A 215 -4.43 20.29 21.19
C ARG A 215 -3.79 19.48 20.05
N PHE A 216 -4.19 19.73 18.82
CA PHE A 216 -3.54 19.19 17.63
C PHE A 216 -2.08 19.68 17.55
N CYS A 217 -1.16 18.75 17.40
CA CYS A 217 0.27 19.01 17.34
C CYS A 217 0.89 18.54 16.03
N GLY A 218 0.20 17.68 15.29
CA GLY A 218 0.69 17.09 14.06
C GLY A 218 -0.08 15.83 13.68
N GLU A 219 0.50 15.06 12.79
CA GLU A 219 -0.04 13.83 12.23
C GLU A 219 0.93 12.68 12.38
N SER A 220 0.39 11.49 12.62
CA SER A 220 1.09 10.23 12.44
C SER A 220 0.27 9.33 11.53
N ILE A 221 0.93 8.67 10.59
CA ILE A 221 0.28 7.82 9.59
C ILE A 221 0.96 6.46 9.51
N LEU A 222 0.14 5.39 9.47
CA LEU A 222 0.52 4.05 9.05
C LEU A 222 -0.03 3.83 7.64
N TYR A 223 0.82 3.39 6.72
CA TYR A 223 0.47 3.23 5.30
C TYR A 223 1.29 2.10 4.66
N ALA A 224 1.09 1.83 3.38
CA ALA A 224 1.81 0.79 2.64
C ALA A 224 1.73 -0.59 3.33
N PHE A 225 0.53 -0.98 3.75
CA PHE A 225 0.27 -2.29 4.36
C PHE A 225 0.49 -3.40 3.35
N ASP A 226 1.32 -4.38 3.69
CA ASP A 226 1.67 -5.49 2.77
C ASP A 226 0.76 -6.73 2.89
N GLY A 227 -0.24 -6.70 3.77
CA GLY A 227 -1.12 -7.84 4.05
C GLY A 227 -0.44 -9.02 4.75
N ARG A 228 0.84 -8.87 5.11
CA ARG A 228 1.68 -9.88 5.81
C ARG A 228 2.04 -9.46 7.23
N GLY A 229 1.53 -8.33 7.67
CA GLY A 229 1.74 -7.78 9.00
C GLY A 229 2.83 -6.73 9.09
N ALA A 230 3.22 -6.14 7.96
CA ALA A 230 4.09 -4.99 7.94
C ALA A 230 3.44 -3.77 7.28
N CYS A 231 3.86 -2.59 7.70
CA CYS A 231 3.49 -1.32 7.08
C CYS A 231 4.66 -0.32 7.14
N GLU A 232 4.50 0.82 6.50
CA GLU A 232 5.38 1.98 6.67
C GLU A 232 4.76 2.99 7.65
N VAL A 233 5.60 3.81 8.28
CA VAL A 233 5.19 4.88 9.18
C VAL A 233 5.79 6.21 8.76
N ALA A 234 5.01 7.27 8.87
CA ALA A 234 5.49 8.64 8.78
C ALA A 234 4.89 9.50 9.90
N ILE A 235 5.59 10.56 10.27
CA ILE A 235 5.15 11.52 11.28
C ILE A 235 5.61 12.92 10.91
N ARG A 236 4.74 13.89 11.14
CA ARG A 236 5.07 15.31 11.04
C ARG A 236 4.41 16.09 12.17
N LEU A 237 5.10 17.10 12.68
CA LEU A 237 4.64 17.96 13.77
C LEU A 237 4.70 19.42 13.33
N LEU A 238 3.72 20.20 13.76
CA LEU A 238 3.76 21.65 13.66
C LEU A 238 5.04 22.20 14.30
N PRO A 239 5.68 23.23 13.72
CA PRO A 239 6.95 23.77 14.21
C PRO A 239 6.96 24.11 15.71
N ALA A 240 5.84 24.62 16.23
CA ALA A 240 5.68 24.96 17.64
C ALA A 240 5.84 23.77 18.61
N PHE A 241 5.68 22.55 18.14
CA PHE A 241 5.75 21.32 18.94
C PHE A 241 7.01 20.48 18.68
N GLN A 242 7.87 20.94 17.78
CA GLN A 242 9.13 20.28 17.49
C GLN A 242 10.18 20.56 18.60
N GLY A 243 11.17 19.65 18.74
CA GLY A 243 12.27 19.81 19.69
C GLY A 243 11.91 19.59 21.16
N GLN A 244 10.67 19.21 21.48
CA GLN A 244 10.16 19.04 22.85
C GLN A 244 10.01 17.56 23.26
N GLY A 245 10.52 16.62 22.46
CA GLY A 245 10.37 15.18 22.70
C GLY A 245 9.05 14.59 22.24
N ILE A 246 8.08 15.41 21.77
CA ILE A 246 6.76 14.96 21.34
C ILE A 246 6.87 13.95 20.18
N GLY A 247 7.81 14.15 19.24
CA GLY A 247 8.01 13.20 18.14
C GLY A 247 8.41 11.80 18.61
N ASN A 248 9.20 11.68 19.68
CA ASN A 248 9.55 10.38 20.26
C ASN A 248 8.31 9.71 20.86
N GLU A 249 7.51 10.46 21.64
CA GLU A 249 6.29 9.93 22.25
C GLU A 249 5.24 9.57 21.19
N ALA A 250 5.14 10.36 20.13
CA ALA A 250 4.21 10.10 19.02
C ALA A 250 4.57 8.83 18.24
N ILE A 251 5.85 8.61 17.94
CA ILE A 251 6.28 7.36 17.29
C ILE A 251 6.01 6.16 18.20
N GLU A 252 6.31 6.25 19.49
CA GLU A 252 6.00 5.17 20.44
C GLU A 252 4.51 4.88 20.50
N ALA A 253 3.67 5.93 20.54
CA ALA A 253 2.22 5.78 20.46
C ALA A 253 1.79 5.11 19.14
N THR A 254 2.43 5.45 18.02
CA THR A 254 2.13 4.84 16.72
C THR A 254 2.54 3.37 16.69
N LEU A 255 3.65 2.99 17.31
CA LEU A 255 4.02 1.58 17.47
C LEU A 255 3.01 0.82 18.35
N GLN A 256 2.42 1.47 19.37
CA GLN A 256 1.32 0.87 20.14
C GLN A 256 0.05 0.71 19.28
N LEU A 257 -0.26 1.69 18.43
CA LEU A 257 -1.34 1.56 17.45
C LEU A 257 -1.09 0.38 16.52
N ALA A 258 0.12 0.28 15.95
CA ALA A 258 0.51 -0.82 15.08
C ALA A 258 0.35 -2.19 15.75
N ARG A 259 0.77 -2.33 17.02
CA ARG A 259 0.55 -3.57 17.82
C ARG A 259 -0.94 -3.84 18.02
N LYS A 260 -1.72 -2.83 18.37
CA LYS A 260 -3.16 -2.96 18.64
C LYS A 260 -3.94 -3.45 17.42
N ILE A 261 -3.53 -3.05 16.22
CA ILE A 261 -4.15 -3.51 14.97
C ILE A 261 -3.57 -4.82 14.44
N GLY A 262 -2.60 -5.41 15.14
CA GLY A 262 -2.08 -6.75 14.83
C GLY A 262 -0.84 -6.79 13.94
N LEU A 263 -0.18 -5.66 13.68
CA LEU A 263 1.08 -5.65 12.93
C LEU A 263 2.22 -6.26 13.74
N THR A 264 3.21 -6.80 13.05
CA THR A 264 4.44 -7.37 13.62
C THR A 264 5.69 -6.62 13.22
N GLU A 265 5.57 -5.75 12.21
CA GLU A 265 6.71 -5.00 11.67
C GLU A 265 6.26 -3.60 11.22
N VAL A 266 7.07 -2.60 11.54
CA VAL A 266 6.91 -1.23 11.04
C VAL A 266 8.20 -0.82 10.35
N ARG A 267 8.09 -0.26 9.16
CA ARG A 267 9.21 0.23 8.35
C ARG A 267 9.16 1.75 8.24
N ALA A 268 10.34 2.36 8.04
CA ALA A 268 10.41 3.78 7.70
C ALA A 268 11.52 4.03 6.68
N LYS A 269 11.27 4.89 5.71
CA LYS A 269 12.25 5.37 4.74
C LYS A 269 12.50 6.86 4.99
N ILE A 270 13.75 7.22 5.23
CA ILE A 270 14.12 8.57 5.69
C ILE A 270 15.29 9.07 4.87
N PHE A 271 15.16 10.24 4.25
CA PHE A 271 16.29 10.92 3.60
C PHE A 271 17.40 11.21 4.59
N SER A 272 18.64 10.96 4.21
CA SER A 272 19.83 11.13 5.06
C SER A 272 19.98 12.56 5.61
N GLU A 273 19.54 13.55 4.84
CA GLU A 273 19.55 14.97 5.25
C GLU A 273 18.52 15.27 6.35
N ASN A 274 17.52 14.42 6.55
CA ASN A 274 16.58 14.52 7.68
C ASN A 274 17.20 13.93 8.96
N GLU A 275 18.34 14.51 9.37
CA GLU A 275 19.15 14.03 10.50
C GLU A 275 18.31 13.83 11.78
N ARG A 276 17.28 14.65 12.00
CA ARG A 276 16.42 14.57 13.18
C ARG A 276 15.64 13.26 13.21
N SER A 277 15.00 12.92 12.12
CA SER A 277 14.27 11.65 11.96
C SER A 277 15.23 10.46 11.94
N VAL A 278 16.36 10.56 11.25
CA VAL A 278 17.41 9.52 11.25
C VAL A 278 17.89 9.22 12.68
N ARG A 279 18.16 10.25 13.51
CA ARG A 279 18.57 10.03 14.92
C ARG A 279 17.47 9.39 15.76
N LEU A 280 16.21 9.73 15.51
CA LEU A 280 15.06 9.12 16.18
C LEU A 280 14.97 7.63 15.87
N PHE A 281 14.89 7.30 14.58
CA PHE A 281 14.70 5.93 14.14
C PHE A 281 15.89 5.00 14.40
N LYS A 282 17.13 5.52 14.40
CA LYS A 282 18.31 4.74 14.84
C LYS A 282 18.26 4.27 16.29
N LYS A 283 17.44 4.90 17.14
CA LYS A 283 17.27 4.49 18.54
C LYS A 283 16.16 3.46 18.73
N LEU A 284 15.20 3.43 17.81
CA LEU A 284 13.99 2.62 17.90
C LEU A 284 14.06 1.35 17.06
N SER A 285 14.88 1.36 15.99
CA SER A 285 14.92 0.26 15.04
C SER A 285 15.82 -0.88 15.47
N ASP A 286 15.40 -2.10 15.14
CA ASP A 286 16.19 -3.32 15.31
C ASP A 286 17.27 -3.47 14.23
N GLY A 287 17.07 -2.82 13.08
CA GLY A 287 18.00 -2.81 11.97
C GLY A 287 17.74 -1.68 10.99
N TRP A 288 18.78 -1.30 10.26
CA TRP A 288 18.68 -0.29 9.20
C TRP A 288 19.75 -0.49 8.12
N THR A 289 19.44 -0.01 6.92
CA THR A 289 20.37 0.06 5.78
C THR A 289 20.38 1.48 5.22
N GLU A 290 21.45 1.84 4.50
CA GLU A 290 21.53 3.10 3.77
C GLU A 290 21.84 2.79 2.32
N ASN A 291 21.08 3.37 1.42
CA ASN A 291 21.31 3.27 -0.01
C ASN A 291 20.85 4.55 -0.71
N GLY A 292 21.76 5.15 -1.48
CA GLY A 292 21.46 6.33 -2.30
C GLY A 292 20.94 7.54 -1.52
N GLY A 293 21.40 7.75 -0.28
CA GLY A 293 20.97 8.86 0.57
C GLY A 293 19.61 8.62 1.27
N ILE A 294 19.12 7.39 1.28
CA ILE A 294 17.91 6.99 2.00
C ILE A 294 18.28 5.93 3.04
N TYR A 295 17.91 6.17 4.29
CA TYR A 295 17.89 5.17 5.34
C TYR A 295 16.58 4.39 5.32
N SER A 296 16.66 3.06 5.33
CA SER A 296 15.52 2.16 5.51
C SER A 296 15.63 1.51 6.89
N PHE A 297 14.65 1.76 7.74
CA PHE A 297 14.57 1.25 9.11
C PHE A 297 13.51 0.16 9.23
N THR A 298 13.79 -0.83 10.09
CA THR A 298 12.85 -1.89 10.45
C THR A 298 12.72 -1.96 11.97
N ILE A 299 11.48 -2.02 12.46
CA ILE A 299 11.13 -2.15 13.87
C ILE A 299 10.22 -3.36 13.99
N TYR A 300 10.63 -4.38 14.74
CA TYR A 300 9.81 -5.54 15.04
C TYR A 300 8.93 -5.29 16.26
N LEU A 301 7.64 -5.58 16.12
CA LEU A 301 6.64 -5.38 17.16
C LEU A 301 6.47 -6.70 17.94
N ASN A 302 7.16 -6.82 19.06
CA ASN A 302 7.05 -7.98 19.96
C ASN A 302 5.82 -7.87 20.86
#